data_eca0eea7757a9f3cfef76cd47913b807
#
_entry.id   eca0eea7757a9f3cfef76cd47913b807
#
_cell.length_a   1.000
_cell.length_b   1.000
_cell.length_c   1.000
_cell.angle_alpha   90.00
_cell.angle_beta   90.00
_cell.angle_gamma   90.00
#
_symmetry.space_group_name_H-M   'P 1'
#
loop_
_entity.id
_entity.type
_entity.pdbx_description
1 polymer ?
#
loop_
_entity_poly.entity_id
_entity_poly.type
_entity_poly.pdbx_seq_one_letter_code
_entity_poly.pdbx_strand_id
1 'polypeptide(L)'
;MREIDFNLKENPFINFQSSRYSMTARINVEKMWKYSKENNCSFFVLSLGCLMKAVNSIPQLKRRIVNNKVIEHDYLDGVCPIMDENNEIYKEMRVKPPEIFNDFEKWHDYVKKTSKDVLSGKTEEFNVEMEKRDYENIANYSCIPWVDFESITSGILTGNQIQPLITWGKVNENYEMSVAITVSHIFVNGSELGLFYKKVQENFNQPISVSYTHLTLPTIA
;
A
#
# COMPACT_ATOMS: atom_id res chain seq x y z
N MET A 1 6.05 -14.23 -9.56
CA MET A 1 7.12 -13.28 -9.94
C MET A 1 7.61 -13.62 -11.35
N ARG A 2 7.69 -12.65 -12.25
CA ARG A 2 8.13 -12.83 -13.64
C ARG A 2 9.08 -11.72 -14.08
N GLU A 3 10.03 -12.04 -14.97
CA GLU A 3 10.84 -11.06 -15.68
C GLU A 3 9.99 -10.36 -16.74
N ILE A 4 10.16 -9.04 -16.87
CA ILE A 4 9.45 -8.20 -17.85
C ILE A 4 10.45 -7.71 -18.88
N ASP A 5 10.13 -7.83 -20.15
CA ASP A 5 10.88 -7.18 -21.22
C ASP A 5 10.63 -5.67 -21.14
N PHE A 6 11.66 -4.96 -20.65
CA PHE A 6 11.61 -3.52 -20.42
C PHE A 6 12.97 -2.89 -20.70
N ASN A 7 13.01 -1.97 -21.65
CA ASN A 7 14.24 -1.29 -22.02
C ASN A 7 14.59 -0.18 -21.04
N LEU A 8 15.31 -0.55 -19.98
CA LEU A 8 15.78 0.41 -18.96
C LEU A 8 16.67 1.51 -19.55
N LYS A 9 17.49 1.19 -20.58
CA LYS A 9 18.48 2.15 -21.14
C LYS A 9 17.81 3.31 -21.89
N GLU A 10 16.64 3.08 -22.47
CA GLU A 10 15.86 4.11 -23.17
C GLU A 10 14.88 4.84 -22.25
N ASN A 11 14.77 4.43 -20.98
CA ASN A 11 13.88 5.12 -20.03
C ASN A 11 14.46 6.49 -19.66
N PRO A 12 13.74 7.61 -19.90
CA PRO A 12 14.27 8.95 -19.70
C PRO A 12 14.57 9.27 -18.24
N PHE A 13 13.96 8.56 -17.29
CA PHE A 13 14.10 8.82 -15.85
C PHE A 13 15.19 8.00 -15.18
N ILE A 14 15.81 7.03 -15.89
CA ILE A 14 16.84 6.15 -15.30
C ILE A 14 18.09 6.92 -14.87
N ASN A 15 18.38 8.01 -15.55
CA ASN A 15 19.56 8.84 -15.30
C ASN A 15 19.26 10.08 -14.42
N PHE A 16 18.04 10.22 -13.90
CA PHE A 16 17.74 11.30 -12.97
C PHE A 16 18.44 11.06 -11.64
N GLN A 17 18.86 12.14 -10.97
CA GLN A 17 19.38 12.05 -9.60
C GLN A 17 18.37 11.38 -8.66
N SER A 18 17.09 11.63 -8.88
CA SER A 18 15.98 10.88 -8.29
C SER A 18 14.86 10.73 -9.31
N SER A 19 14.43 9.51 -9.55
CA SER A 19 13.24 9.23 -10.35
C SER A 19 11.95 9.29 -9.52
N ARG A 20 12.05 9.54 -8.21
CA ARG A 20 10.89 9.54 -7.30
C ARG A 20 10.12 10.85 -7.37
N TYR A 21 8.80 10.72 -7.34
CA TYR A 21 7.88 11.85 -7.20
C TYR A 21 6.66 11.43 -6.39
N SER A 22 5.96 12.41 -5.87
CA SER A 22 4.80 12.20 -5.01
C SER A 22 3.56 12.90 -5.56
N MET A 23 2.41 12.31 -5.31
CA MET A 23 1.11 12.93 -5.54
C MET A 23 0.25 12.73 -4.29
N THR A 24 -0.55 13.74 -3.94
CA THR A 24 -1.52 13.68 -2.84
C THR A 24 -2.90 14.00 -3.40
N ALA A 25 -3.90 13.22 -3.00
CA ALA A 25 -5.30 13.50 -3.32
C ALA A 25 -6.19 13.27 -2.09
N ARG A 26 -7.32 13.96 -2.05
CA ARG A 26 -8.40 13.74 -1.07
C ARG A 26 -9.26 12.56 -1.49
N ILE A 27 -9.54 11.67 -0.57
CA ILE A 27 -10.38 10.48 -0.75
C ILE A 27 -11.57 10.60 0.19
N ASN A 28 -12.77 10.43 -0.35
CA ASN A 28 -13.97 10.31 0.48
C ASN A 28 -14.01 8.92 1.12
N VAL A 29 -14.03 8.89 2.43
CA VAL A 29 -13.97 7.64 3.22
C VAL A 29 -15.23 7.41 4.06
N GLU A 30 -16.30 8.19 3.83
CA GLU A 30 -17.52 8.21 4.65
C GLU A 30 -18.09 6.81 4.87
N LYS A 31 -18.27 6.04 3.80
CA LYS A 31 -18.86 4.69 3.88
C LYS A 31 -18.03 3.76 4.75
N MET A 32 -16.70 3.74 4.52
CA MET A 32 -15.79 2.87 5.28
C MET A 32 -15.65 3.34 6.73
N TRP A 33 -15.63 4.65 6.96
CA TRP A 33 -15.60 5.23 8.29
C TRP A 33 -16.84 4.82 9.10
N LYS A 34 -18.05 5.01 8.54
CA LYS A 34 -19.29 4.59 9.18
C LYS A 34 -19.32 3.08 9.45
N TYR A 35 -18.97 2.28 8.45
CA TYR A 35 -18.84 0.83 8.58
C TYR A 35 -17.93 0.44 9.75
N SER A 36 -16.77 1.10 9.90
CA SER A 36 -15.82 0.82 10.99
C SER A 36 -16.44 1.03 12.37
N LYS A 37 -17.25 2.07 12.53
CA LYS A 37 -17.92 2.39 13.79
C LYS A 37 -19.07 1.43 14.11
N GLU A 38 -19.88 1.13 13.12
CA GLU A 38 -21.05 0.24 13.24
C GLU A 38 -20.63 -1.20 13.55
N ASN A 39 -19.51 -1.66 13.02
CA ASN A 39 -19.02 -3.04 13.18
C ASN A 39 -17.87 -3.18 14.17
N ASN A 40 -17.50 -2.11 14.89
CA ASN A 40 -16.37 -2.09 15.83
C ASN A 40 -15.06 -2.61 15.22
N CYS A 41 -14.82 -2.26 13.94
CA CYS A 41 -13.62 -2.62 13.21
C CYS A 41 -12.57 -1.49 13.25
N SER A 42 -11.29 -1.85 13.21
CA SER A 42 -10.21 -0.87 13.15
C SER A 42 -10.20 -0.14 11.80
N PHE A 43 -10.49 1.16 11.79
CA PHE A 43 -10.40 1.97 10.58
C PHE A 43 -8.99 1.99 9.98
N PHE A 44 -7.95 1.95 10.81
CA PHE A 44 -6.56 1.80 10.35
C PHE A 44 -6.40 0.52 9.51
N VAL A 45 -6.85 -0.63 10.01
CA VAL A 45 -6.72 -1.91 9.28
C VAL A 45 -7.55 -1.89 8.00
N LEU A 46 -8.79 -1.36 8.06
CA LEU A 46 -9.64 -1.21 6.87
C LEU A 46 -8.97 -0.33 5.81
N SER A 47 -8.40 0.80 6.21
CA SER A 47 -7.69 1.72 5.32
C SER A 47 -6.46 1.05 4.70
N LEU A 48 -5.65 0.37 5.51
CA LEU A 48 -4.49 -0.39 5.03
C LEU A 48 -4.90 -1.40 3.96
N GLY A 49 -5.97 -2.16 4.20
CA GLY A 49 -6.49 -3.13 3.22
C GLY A 49 -6.93 -2.50 1.91
N CYS A 50 -7.68 -1.39 1.96
CA CYS A 50 -8.10 -0.65 0.77
C CYS A 50 -6.92 -0.15 -0.06
N LEU A 51 -5.90 0.38 0.60
CA LEU A 51 -4.69 0.89 -0.02
C LEU A 51 -3.83 -0.23 -0.61
N MET A 52 -3.66 -1.34 0.12
CA MET A 52 -2.94 -2.52 -0.38
C MET A 52 -3.60 -3.11 -1.62
N LYS A 53 -4.93 -3.24 -1.64
CA LYS A 53 -5.69 -3.68 -2.84
C LYS A 53 -5.44 -2.75 -4.03
N ALA A 54 -5.47 -1.43 -3.83
CA ALA A 54 -5.21 -0.49 -4.90
C ALA A 54 -3.79 -0.63 -5.46
N VAL A 55 -2.77 -0.71 -4.61
CA VAL A 55 -1.37 -0.93 -5.02
C VAL A 55 -1.23 -2.24 -5.80
N ASN A 56 -1.75 -3.34 -5.28
CA ASN A 56 -1.61 -4.66 -5.89
C ASN A 56 -2.38 -4.82 -7.22
N SER A 57 -3.40 -3.98 -7.45
CA SER A 57 -4.14 -3.97 -8.72
C SER A 57 -3.37 -3.35 -9.90
N ILE A 58 -2.23 -2.68 -9.65
CA ILE A 58 -1.47 -1.94 -10.66
C ILE A 58 -0.11 -2.61 -10.89
N PRO A 59 0.10 -3.27 -12.05
CA PRO A 59 1.34 -4.00 -12.32
C PRO A 59 2.61 -3.16 -12.18
N GLN A 60 2.58 -1.89 -12.61
CA GLN A 60 3.73 -0.99 -12.58
C GLN A 60 4.23 -0.70 -11.16
N LEU A 61 3.34 -0.68 -10.16
CA LEU A 61 3.70 -0.51 -8.75
C LEU A 61 4.42 -1.74 -8.17
N LYS A 62 4.27 -2.90 -8.82
CA LYS A 62 4.87 -4.18 -8.40
C LYS A 62 6.21 -4.48 -9.06
N ARG A 63 6.74 -3.56 -9.89
CA ARG A 63 8.01 -3.74 -10.60
C ARG A 63 9.20 -3.34 -9.76
N ARG A 64 10.30 -4.08 -9.94
CA ARG A 64 11.61 -3.81 -9.31
C ARG A 64 12.72 -3.97 -10.36
N ILE A 65 13.86 -3.32 -10.11
CA ILE A 65 15.09 -3.56 -10.87
C ILE A 65 15.99 -4.46 -10.03
N VAL A 66 16.25 -5.65 -10.52
CA VAL A 66 17.11 -6.64 -9.87
C VAL A 66 18.14 -7.11 -10.88
N ASN A 67 19.41 -6.90 -10.61
CA ASN A 67 20.53 -7.28 -11.50
C ASN A 67 20.34 -6.77 -12.95
N ASN A 68 19.97 -5.50 -13.10
CA ASN A 68 19.68 -4.85 -14.39
C ASN A 68 18.52 -5.46 -15.19
N LYS A 69 17.69 -6.26 -14.56
CA LYS A 69 16.46 -6.80 -15.14
C LYS A 69 15.23 -6.23 -14.42
N VAL A 70 14.14 -6.10 -15.14
CA VAL A 70 12.86 -5.70 -14.54
C VAL A 70 12.09 -6.94 -14.14
N ILE A 71 11.76 -7.00 -12.86
CA ILE A 71 10.97 -8.08 -12.25
C ILE A 71 9.62 -7.51 -11.81
N GLU A 72 8.53 -8.19 -12.18
CA GLU A 72 7.19 -7.89 -11.70
C GLU A 72 6.76 -8.96 -10.69
N HIS A 73 6.47 -8.54 -9.47
CA HIS A 73 5.95 -9.41 -8.43
C HIS A 73 4.47 -9.72 -8.64
N ASP A 74 4.01 -10.90 -8.22
CA ASP A 74 2.59 -11.28 -8.28
C ASP A 74 1.78 -10.38 -7.33
N TYR A 75 2.32 -10.12 -6.14
CA TYR A 75 1.78 -9.20 -5.14
C TYR A 75 2.90 -8.57 -4.31
N LEU A 76 2.55 -7.48 -3.62
CA LEU A 76 3.40 -6.84 -2.62
C LEU A 76 2.78 -7.01 -1.23
N ASP A 77 3.64 -7.37 -0.28
CA ASP A 77 3.32 -7.28 1.15
C ASP A 77 3.28 -5.82 1.59
N GLY A 78 2.57 -5.52 2.66
CA GLY A 78 2.62 -4.21 3.30
C GLY A 78 3.62 -4.18 4.44
N VAL A 79 4.51 -3.19 4.45
CA VAL A 79 5.33 -2.85 5.61
C VAL A 79 4.78 -1.57 6.21
N CYS A 80 4.42 -1.62 7.49
CA CYS A 80 3.78 -0.50 8.16
C CYS A 80 4.36 -0.31 9.56
N PRO A 81 4.77 0.92 9.91
CA PRO A 81 5.09 1.24 11.29
C PRO A 81 3.82 1.14 12.16
N ILE A 82 4.01 0.57 13.33
CA ILE A 82 3.00 0.44 14.37
C ILE A 82 3.55 0.97 15.68
N MET A 83 2.67 1.52 16.49
CA MET A 83 2.99 2.05 17.81
C MET A 83 2.11 1.38 18.85
N ASP A 84 2.61 1.28 20.08
CA ASP A 84 1.81 0.89 21.21
C ASP A 84 0.79 1.98 21.61
N GLU A 85 -0.09 1.68 22.55
CA GLU A 85 -1.15 2.59 22.98
C GLU A 85 -0.63 3.92 23.54
N ASN A 86 0.60 3.93 24.08
CA ASN A 86 1.23 5.12 24.64
C ASN A 86 2.06 5.90 23.60
N ASN A 87 2.19 5.39 22.36
CA ASN A 87 3.08 5.90 21.32
C ASN A 87 4.57 5.94 21.72
N GLU A 88 4.99 5.03 22.59
CA GLU A 88 6.37 4.95 23.08
C GLU A 88 7.21 3.92 22.31
N ILE A 89 6.57 2.84 21.85
CA ILE A 89 7.24 1.75 21.12
C ILE A 89 6.86 1.84 19.64
N TYR A 90 7.88 2.04 18.82
CA TYR A 90 7.78 2.00 17.37
C TYR A 90 8.40 0.71 16.84
N LYS A 91 7.65 -0.04 16.04
CA LYS A 91 8.11 -1.23 15.34
C LYS A 91 7.53 -1.28 13.93
N GLU A 92 8.16 -2.03 13.04
CA GLU A 92 7.61 -2.28 11.70
C GLU A 92 7.00 -3.68 11.61
N MET A 93 5.73 -3.75 11.24
CA MET A 93 5.10 -5.01 10.90
C MET A 93 5.11 -5.23 9.39
N ARG A 94 5.28 -6.49 8.96
CA ARG A 94 5.05 -6.94 7.57
C ARG A 94 3.80 -7.80 7.52
N VAL A 95 2.87 -7.45 6.63
CA VAL A 95 1.60 -8.17 6.46
C VAL A 95 1.38 -8.56 5.01
N LYS A 96 0.77 -9.72 4.81
CA LYS A 96 0.33 -10.18 3.50
C LYS A 96 -0.86 -9.35 3.01
N PRO A 97 -1.02 -9.15 1.68
CA PRO A 97 -2.14 -8.41 1.15
C PRO A 97 -3.48 -9.15 1.29
N PRO A 98 -4.62 -8.43 1.32
CA PRO A 98 -5.94 -9.04 1.51
C PRO A 98 -6.29 -10.09 0.46
N GLU A 99 -5.79 -9.96 -0.77
CA GLU A 99 -6.09 -10.84 -1.90
C GLU A 99 -5.64 -12.29 -1.71
N ILE A 100 -4.71 -12.53 -0.77
CA ILE A 100 -4.27 -13.89 -0.42
C ILE A 100 -5.27 -14.59 0.50
N PHE A 101 -6.15 -13.83 1.14
CA PHE A 101 -7.15 -14.36 2.05
C PHE A 101 -8.49 -14.50 1.33
N ASN A 102 -9.18 -15.61 1.53
CA ASN A 102 -10.51 -15.85 0.96
C ASN A 102 -11.61 -15.01 1.64
N ASP A 103 -11.25 -14.36 2.76
CA ASP A 103 -12.15 -13.65 3.63
C ASP A 103 -11.44 -12.43 4.21
N PHE A 104 -12.07 -11.27 4.08
CA PHE A 104 -11.49 -10.04 4.59
C PHE A 104 -11.51 -9.95 6.12
N GLU A 105 -12.50 -10.53 6.78
CA GLU A 105 -12.53 -10.58 8.24
C GLU A 105 -11.35 -11.37 8.78
N LYS A 106 -11.02 -12.50 8.14
CA LYS A 106 -9.82 -13.28 8.47
C LYS A 106 -8.54 -12.49 8.25
N TRP A 107 -8.47 -11.71 7.18
CA TRP A 107 -7.34 -10.83 6.94
C TRP A 107 -7.24 -9.71 7.99
N HIS A 108 -8.36 -9.09 8.34
CA HIS A 108 -8.43 -8.07 9.38
C HIS A 108 -7.92 -8.61 10.72
N ASP A 109 -8.37 -9.79 11.13
CA ASP A 109 -7.91 -10.44 12.36
C ASP A 109 -6.43 -10.83 12.30
N TYR A 110 -5.97 -11.30 11.14
CA TYR A 110 -4.57 -11.57 10.89
C TYR A 110 -3.70 -10.32 11.12
N VAL A 111 -4.09 -9.17 10.56
CA VAL A 111 -3.35 -7.91 10.74
C VAL A 111 -3.34 -7.46 12.19
N LYS A 112 -4.49 -7.49 12.88
CA LYS A 112 -4.58 -7.16 14.31
C LYS A 112 -3.70 -8.06 15.17
N LYS A 113 -3.74 -9.36 14.89
CA LYS A 113 -2.87 -10.33 15.59
C LYS A 113 -1.41 -10.06 15.33
N THR A 114 -1.02 -9.84 14.08
CA THR A 114 0.38 -9.53 13.70
C THR A 114 0.88 -8.29 14.41
N SER A 115 0.11 -7.20 14.41
CA SER A 115 0.46 -5.97 15.13
C SER A 115 0.70 -6.23 16.62
N LYS A 116 -0.22 -6.93 17.29
CA LYS A 116 -0.09 -7.27 18.70
C LYS A 116 1.13 -8.16 19.00
N ASP A 117 1.37 -9.17 18.16
CA ASP A 117 2.48 -10.11 18.33
C ASP A 117 3.84 -9.42 18.12
N VAL A 118 3.94 -8.49 17.16
CA VAL A 118 5.15 -7.69 16.92
C VAL A 118 5.40 -6.70 18.07
N LEU A 119 4.40 -5.96 18.51
CA LEU A 119 4.54 -4.99 19.62
C LEU A 119 4.97 -5.69 20.92
N SER A 120 4.40 -6.84 21.21
CA SER A 120 4.75 -7.63 22.40
C SER A 120 6.06 -8.41 22.30
N GLY A 121 6.74 -8.39 21.13
CA GLY A 121 7.98 -9.14 20.92
C GLY A 121 7.78 -10.66 20.73
N LYS A 122 6.53 -11.11 20.55
CA LYS A 122 6.22 -12.52 20.26
C LYS A 122 6.59 -12.92 18.84
N THR A 123 6.54 -11.97 17.92
CA THR A 123 7.02 -12.08 16.54
C THR A 123 8.05 -10.98 16.31
N GLU A 124 9.13 -11.32 15.61
CA GLU A 124 10.14 -10.33 15.21
C GLU A 124 9.50 -9.26 14.30
N GLU A 125 9.94 -8.02 14.49
CA GLU A 125 9.59 -6.95 13.59
C GLU A 125 10.27 -7.12 12.22
N PHE A 126 9.72 -6.45 11.20
CA PHE A 126 10.34 -6.40 9.88
C PHE A 126 11.62 -5.54 9.96
N ASN A 127 12.78 -6.18 9.82
CA ASN A 127 14.07 -5.55 9.93
C ASN A 127 14.94 -5.85 8.69
N VAL A 128 14.66 -5.15 7.61
CA VAL A 128 15.47 -5.16 6.38
C VAL A 128 16.07 -3.78 6.17
N GLU A 129 17.39 -3.73 6.01
CA GLU A 129 18.10 -2.48 5.73
C GLU A 129 17.47 -1.75 4.53
N MET A 130 17.33 -0.44 4.63
CA MET A 130 16.60 0.39 3.67
C MET A 130 17.12 0.20 2.23
N GLU A 131 18.44 0.03 2.07
CA GLU A 131 19.09 -0.16 0.77
C GLU A 131 18.72 -1.49 0.11
N LYS A 132 18.32 -2.47 0.90
CA LYS A 132 17.95 -3.82 0.44
C LYS A 132 16.45 -3.98 0.19
N ARG A 133 15.64 -3.03 0.63
CA ARG A 133 14.17 -3.13 0.52
C ARG A 133 13.65 -3.19 -0.91
N ASP A 134 14.37 -2.63 -1.88
CA ASP A 134 13.99 -2.73 -3.30
C ASP A 134 14.11 -4.16 -3.87
N TYR A 135 14.83 -5.06 -3.19
CA TYR A 135 14.86 -6.48 -3.53
C TYR A 135 13.69 -7.28 -2.94
N GLU A 136 12.94 -6.68 -2.04
CA GLU A 136 11.78 -7.29 -1.39
C GLU A 136 10.49 -7.02 -2.16
N ASN A 137 9.53 -7.94 -2.05
CA ASN A 137 8.19 -7.76 -2.59
C ASN A 137 7.31 -6.96 -1.64
N ILE A 138 7.70 -5.73 -1.32
CA ILE A 138 7.00 -4.88 -0.36
C ILE A 138 6.58 -3.54 -0.94
N ALA A 139 5.54 -2.95 -0.35
CA ALA A 139 5.24 -1.53 -0.40
C ALA A 139 5.19 -0.99 1.03
N ASN A 140 5.62 0.26 1.23
CA ASN A 140 5.63 0.88 2.54
C ASN A 140 4.33 1.67 2.76
N TYR A 141 3.80 1.59 3.97
CA TYR A 141 2.56 2.25 4.37
C TYR A 141 2.80 3.02 5.65
N SER A 142 2.34 4.28 5.70
CA SER A 142 2.50 5.16 6.86
C SER A 142 1.18 5.85 7.19
N CYS A 143 0.66 5.64 8.38
CA CYS A 143 -0.53 6.34 8.87
C CYS A 143 -0.12 7.49 9.78
N ILE A 144 -0.63 8.70 9.50
CA ILE A 144 -0.44 9.91 10.31
C ILE A 144 -1.82 10.39 10.79
N PRO A 145 -2.45 9.70 11.76
CA PRO A 145 -3.85 9.93 12.11
C PRO A 145 -4.08 11.25 12.87
N TRP A 146 -3.03 11.96 13.22
CA TRP A 146 -3.09 13.22 13.97
C TRP A 146 -3.22 14.44 13.07
N VAL A 147 -2.85 14.34 11.78
CA VAL A 147 -2.74 15.48 10.87
C VAL A 147 -3.60 15.27 9.63
N ASP A 148 -4.47 16.27 9.37
CA ASP A 148 -5.15 16.43 8.08
C ASP A 148 -4.24 17.27 7.18
N PHE A 149 -3.36 16.61 6.42
CA PHE A 149 -2.37 17.27 5.59
C PHE A 149 -2.86 17.46 4.14
N GLU A 150 -2.35 18.47 3.46
CA GLU A 150 -2.62 18.69 2.03
C GLU A 150 -1.57 18.06 1.14
N SER A 151 -0.33 17.98 1.63
CA SER A 151 0.78 17.33 0.92
C SER A 151 1.80 16.82 1.91
N ILE A 152 2.61 15.86 1.48
CA ILE A 152 3.74 15.35 2.26
C ILE A 152 4.91 15.04 1.32
N THR A 153 6.11 15.36 1.77
CA THR A 153 7.35 14.96 1.12
C THR A 153 7.99 13.85 1.93
N SER A 154 8.17 12.70 1.29
CA SER A 154 8.80 11.54 1.93
C SER A 154 10.32 11.69 1.91
N GLY A 155 10.99 11.20 2.95
CA GLY A 155 12.42 11.01 2.95
C GLY A 155 12.84 10.06 1.81
N ILE A 156 13.97 10.33 1.20
CA ILE A 156 14.56 9.53 0.12
C ILE A 156 15.95 9.13 0.58
N LEU A 157 16.19 7.84 0.73
CA LEU A 157 17.52 7.35 1.10
C LEU A 157 18.46 7.37 -0.11
N THR A 158 17.96 6.86 -1.25
CA THR A 158 18.68 6.94 -2.52
C THR A 158 17.72 7.37 -3.63
N GLY A 159 18.25 8.05 -4.66
CA GLY A 159 17.45 8.50 -5.79
C GLY A 159 16.84 7.37 -6.63
N ASN A 160 17.27 6.14 -6.42
CA ASN A 160 16.88 4.96 -7.19
C ASN A 160 15.90 4.02 -6.47
N GLN A 161 15.39 4.41 -5.32
CA GLN A 161 14.35 3.61 -4.65
C GLN A 161 13.10 3.47 -5.52
N ILE A 162 12.63 2.25 -5.70
CA ILE A 162 11.50 1.92 -6.59
C ILE A 162 10.25 1.55 -5.80
N GLN A 163 10.40 0.99 -4.61
CA GLN A 163 9.28 0.60 -3.77
C GLN A 163 8.32 1.76 -3.51
N PRO A 164 7.00 1.56 -3.68
CA PRO A 164 6.04 2.61 -3.38
C PRO A 164 5.95 2.87 -1.88
N LEU A 165 5.72 4.14 -1.53
CA LEU A 165 5.39 4.55 -0.17
C LEU A 165 4.02 5.26 -0.20
N ILE A 166 3.08 4.74 0.55
CA ILE A 166 1.74 5.29 0.70
C ILE A 166 1.59 5.89 2.09
N THR A 167 1.19 7.16 2.17
CA THR A 167 0.93 7.82 3.45
C THR A 167 -0.50 8.34 3.47
N TRP A 168 -1.22 8.11 4.56
CA TRP A 168 -2.57 8.67 4.73
C TRP A 168 -2.73 9.37 6.07
N GLY A 169 -3.60 10.36 6.09
CA GLY A 169 -3.77 11.29 7.18
C GLY A 169 -5.02 11.05 8.02
N LYS A 170 -5.35 12.09 8.81
CA LYS A 170 -6.57 12.17 9.61
C LYS A 170 -7.79 12.31 8.71
N VAL A 171 -8.88 11.66 9.08
CA VAL A 171 -10.20 11.90 8.48
C VAL A 171 -10.74 13.23 9.03
N ASN A 172 -11.13 14.14 8.13
CA ASN A 172 -11.69 15.43 8.49
C ASN A 172 -13.23 15.35 8.71
N GLU A 173 -13.83 16.50 9.02
CA GLU A 173 -15.26 16.64 9.30
C GLU A 173 -16.16 16.32 8.09
N ASN A 174 -15.62 16.42 6.87
CA ASN A 174 -16.30 16.09 5.62
C ASN A 174 -16.12 14.62 5.21
N TYR A 175 -15.60 13.78 6.08
CA TYR A 175 -15.22 12.40 5.78
C TYR A 175 -14.20 12.28 4.65
N GLU A 176 -13.33 13.25 4.49
CA GLU A 176 -12.23 13.20 3.55
C GLU A 176 -10.92 12.87 4.26
N MET A 177 -10.06 12.16 3.58
CA MET A 177 -8.74 11.77 4.06
C MET A 177 -7.71 12.00 2.97
N SER A 178 -6.61 12.67 3.30
CA SER A 178 -5.48 12.79 2.39
C SER A 178 -4.79 11.44 2.24
N VAL A 179 -4.56 11.05 1.00
CA VAL A 179 -3.74 9.89 0.62
C VAL A 179 -2.64 10.38 -0.31
N ALA A 180 -1.40 10.21 0.10
CA ALA A 180 -0.21 10.48 -0.70
C ALA A 180 0.42 9.17 -1.15
N ILE A 181 0.94 9.14 -2.36
CA ILE A 181 1.78 8.06 -2.86
C ILE A 181 3.06 8.62 -3.45
N THR A 182 4.19 8.03 -3.08
CA THR A 182 5.51 8.30 -3.66
C THR A 182 5.96 7.08 -4.45
N VAL A 183 6.32 7.28 -5.71
CA VAL A 183 6.65 6.23 -6.67
C VAL A 183 7.88 6.60 -7.50
N SER A 184 8.46 5.63 -8.20
CA SER A 184 9.49 5.87 -9.20
C SER A 184 8.86 6.11 -10.58
N HIS A 185 9.24 7.20 -11.23
CA HIS A 185 8.79 7.54 -12.58
C HIS A 185 9.37 6.61 -13.66
N ILE A 186 10.31 5.75 -13.31
CA ILE A 186 10.81 4.70 -14.21
C ILE A 186 9.66 3.78 -14.66
N PHE A 187 8.71 3.47 -13.76
CA PHE A 187 7.62 2.55 -14.04
C PHE A 187 6.23 3.17 -13.97
N VAL A 188 6.07 4.27 -13.23
CA VAL A 188 4.76 4.84 -12.91
C VAL A 188 4.65 6.23 -13.49
N ASN A 189 3.64 6.46 -14.33
CA ASN A 189 3.29 7.75 -14.92
C ASN A 189 2.00 8.29 -14.30
N GLY A 190 1.55 9.44 -14.77
CA GLY A 190 0.30 10.04 -14.29
C GLY A 190 -0.95 9.18 -14.54
N SER A 191 -0.96 8.36 -15.60
CA SER A 191 -2.05 7.43 -15.90
C SER A 191 -2.20 6.35 -14.83
N GLU A 192 -1.07 5.75 -14.40
CA GLU A 192 -1.06 4.76 -13.34
C GLU A 192 -1.45 5.38 -11.99
N LEU A 193 -1.03 6.62 -11.70
CA LEU A 193 -1.49 7.34 -10.50
C LEU A 193 -2.98 7.66 -10.55
N GLY A 194 -3.50 8.08 -11.70
CA GLY A 194 -4.94 8.28 -11.88
C GLY A 194 -5.73 7.00 -11.62
N LEU A 195 -5.24 5.86 -12.13
CA LEU A 195 -5.82 4.56 -11.86
C LEU A 195 -5.72 4.18 -10.38
N PHE A 196 -4.58 4.43 -9.72
CA PHE A 196 -4.41 4.17 -8.30
C PHE A 196 -5.46 4.89 -7.46
N TYR A 197 -5.63 6.21 -7.64
CA TYR A 197 -6.61 6.98 -6.88
C TYR A 197 -8.05 6.56 -7.17
N LYS A 198 -8.36 6.21 -8.42
CA LYS A 198 -9.66 5.61 -8.78
C LYS A 198 -9.90 4.31 -8.00
N LYS A 199 -8.91 3.41 -7.96
CA LYS A 199 -9.00 2.14 -7.22
C LYS A 199 -9.10 2.36 -5.70
N VAL A 200 -8.36 3.30 -5.15
CA VAL A 200 -8.48 3.70 -3.75
C VAL A 200 -9.92 4.13 -3.45
N GLN A 201 -10.49 5.06 -4.23
CA GLN A 201 -11.85 5.54 -4.02
C GLN A 201 -12.89 4.42 -4.17
N GLU A 202 -12.74 3.55 -5.18
CA GLU A 202 -13.60 2.38 -5.36
C GLU A 202 -13.59 1.46 -4.12
N ASN A 203 -12.39 1.17 -3.57
CA ASN A 203 -12.24 0.31 -2.40
C ASN A 203 -12.87 0.92 -1.13
N PHE A 204 -12.70 2.23 -0.92
CA PHE A 204 -13.34 2.90 0.23
C PHE A 204 -14.87 3.03 0.10
N ASN A 205 -15.39 3.03 -1.12
CA ASN A 205 -16.83 3.07 -1.37
C ASN A 205 -17.53 1.72 -1.21
N GLN A 206 -16.78 0.63 -1.18
CA GLN A 206 -17.32 -0.72 -0.99
C GLN A 206 -17.06 -1.16 0.45
N PRO A 207 -18.02 -0.97 1.38
CA PRO A 207 -17.93 -1.66 2.66
C PRO A 207 -17.85 -3.15 2.34
N ILE A 208 -16.96 -3.82 2.97
CA ILE A 208 -16.48 -5.16 2.68
C ILE A 208 -17.66 -6.13 2.68
N SER A 209 -18.31 -6.27 1.54
CA SER A 209 -19.19 -7.40 1.29
C SER A 209 -18.29 -8.54 0.82
N VAL A 210 -18.17 -9.54 1.66
CA VAL A 210 -17.61 -10.84 1.33
C VAL A 210 -18.44 -11.47 0.22
N SER A 211 -18.06 -11.20 -1.00
CA SER A 211 -18.55 -12.03 -2.12
C SER A 211 -17.56 -11.92 -3.28
N TYR A 212 -16.52 -12.74 -3.23
CA TYR A 212 -15.91 -13.19 -4.45
C TYR A 212 -16.87 -14.21 -5.10
N THR A 213 -17.88 -13.72 -5.80
CA THR A 213 -18.48 -14.53 -6.84
C THR A 213 -17.41 -14.76 -7.89
N HIS A 214 -16.89 -15.97 -7.95
CA HIS A 214 -16.18 -16.47 -9.09
C HIS A 214 -16.98 -16.07 -10.33
N LEU A 215 -16.43 -15.22 -11.18
CA LEU A 215 -16.85 -15.13 -12.55
C LEU A 215 -16.50 -16.48 -13.18
N THR A 216 -17.46 -17.39 -13.16
CA THR A 216 -17.44 -18.55 -14.01
C THR A 216 -17.44 -18.02 -15.45
N LEU A 217 -16.33 -18.22 -16.16
CA LEU A 217 -16.28 -18.03 -17.60
C LEU A 217 -17.45 -18.79 -18.21
N PRO A 218 -18.23 -18.19 -19.13
CA PRO A 218 -19.25 -18.94 -19.85
C PRO A 218 -18.55 -20.06 -20.64
N THR A 219 -18.91 -21.29 -20.33
CA THR A 219 -18.54 -22.43 -21.15
C THR A 219 -19.21 -22.24 -22.52
N ILE A 220 -18.38 -21.98 -23.52
CA ILE A 220 -18.86 -21.96 -24.90
C ILE A 220 -19.18 -23.43 -25.25
N ALA A 221 -20.46 -23.70 -25.47
CA ALA A 221 -20.94 -24.95 -26.08
C ALA A 221 -20.79 -24.87 -27.59
#